data_4cfc0e6c5e1b72d9ea8f7b110c7a1bb3
#
_entry.id   4cfc0e6c5e1b72d9ea8f7b110c7a1bb3
#
_cell.length_a   1.000
_cell.length_b   1.000
_cell.length_c   1.000
_cell.angle_alpha   90.00
_cell.angle_beta   90.00
_cell.angle_gamma   90.00
#
_symmetry.space_group_name_H-M   'P 1'
#
loop_
_entity.id
_entity.type
_entity.pdbx_description
1 polymer ?
#
loop_
_entity_poly.entity_id
_entity_poly.type
_entity_poly.pdbx_seq_one_letter_code
_entity_poly.pdbx_strand_id
1 'polypeptide(L)'
;MVAKRFEVYLVNLDPTLGSEIKKTSPCLVISPDEMNEHIATVIIAPMRTKGRDYPTRVNCLFEGKEGQIVLDQVRTVDKVRLVKKLGKVKSDTQKEVLAVLMEMFAE
;
A
#
# COMPACT_ATOMS: atom_id res chain seq x y z
N MET A 1 7.98 -0.53 15.98
CA MET A 1 6.65 -0.77 15.41
C MET A 1 6.76 -1.72 14.23
N VAL A 2 5.96 -2.76 14.23
CA VAL A 2 5.97 -3.76 13.15
C VAL A 2 4.72 -3.57 12.30
N ALA A 3 4.91 -3.28 11.02
CA ALA A 3 3.81 -3.20 10.07
C ALA A 3 3.29 -4.60 9.76
N LYS A 4 1.98 -4.72 9.63
CA LYS A 4 1.34 -5.98 9.28
C LYS A 4 0.70 -5.90 7.92
N ARG A 5 0.65 -7.04 7.24
CA ARG A 5 0.01 -7.14 5.94
C ARG A 5 -1.42 -6.61 6.01
N PHE A 6 -1.80 -5.84 4.99
CA PHE A 6 -3.12 -5.21 4.84
C PHE A 6 -3.39 -4.04 5.76
N GLU A 7 -2.41 -3.62 6.56
CA GLU A 7 -2.51 -2.34 7.23
C GLU A 7 -2.23 -1.21 6.26
N VAL A 8 -2.89 -0.09 6.47
CA VAL A 8 -2.71 1.11 5.66
C VAL A 8 -1.87 2.09 6.48
N TYR A 9 -0.80 2.57 5.87
CA TYR A 9 0.07 3.56 6.49
C TYR A 9 0.16 4.81 5.64
N LEU A 10 0.33 5.93 6.30
CA LEU A 10 0.78 7.13 5.63
C LEU A 10 2.28 6.98 5.40
N VAL A 11 2.72 7.06 4.15
CA VAL A 11 4.09 6.76 3.76
C VAL A 11 4.71 7.96 3.08
N ASN A 12 5.94 8.27 3.47
CA ASN A 12 6.73 9.31 2.79
C ASN A 12 7.35 8.68 1.54
N LEU A 13 6.79 8.99 0.38
CA LEU A 13 7.23 8.44 -0.90
C LEU A 13 8.31 9.25 -1.58
N ASP A 14 8.54 10.46 -1.12
CA ASP A 14 9.48 11.35 -1.78
C ASP A 14 10.91 11.16 -1.32
N PRO A 15 11.87 11.11 -2.25
CA PRO A 15 13.19 11.59 -1.95
C PRO A 15 13.07 13.10 -1.84
N THR A 16 13.13 13.64 -0.63
CA THR A 16 13.04 15.08 -0.43
C THR A 16 14.25 15.76 -1.05
N LEU A 17 14.01 16.63 -2.01
CA LEU A 17 15.05 17.43 -2.62
C LEU A 17 14.91 18.87 -2.16
N GLY A 18 15.89 19.32 -1.38
CA GLY A 18 15.93 20.70 -0.93
C GLY A 18 14.77 21.07 -0.02
N SER A 19 14.13 22.19 -0.31
CA SER A 19 13.06 22.75 0.51
C SER A 19 11.66 22.31 0.09
N GLU A 20 11.56 21.32 -0.77
CA GLU A 20 10.25 20.87 -1.23
C GLU A 20 9.43 20.25 -0.09
N ILE A 21 8.11 20.43 -0.17
CA ILE A 21 7.18 19.87 0.79
C ILE A 21 7.20 18.36 0.64
N LYS A 22 7.39 17.66 1.76
CA LYS A 22 7.38 16.20 1.76
C LYS A 22 6.00 15.71 1.35
N LYS A 23 5.99 14.80 0.39
CA LYS A 23 4.77 14.21 -0.10
C LYS A 23 4.52 12.89 0.60
N THR A 24 3.42 12.82 1.34
CA THR A 24 2.99 11.58 1.97
C THR A 24 1.72 11.10 1.31
N SER A 25 1.55 9.78 1.25
CA SER A 25 0.36 9.17 0.66
C SER A 25 -0.02 7.93 1.42
N PRO A 26 -1.32 7.62 1.50
CA PRO A 26 -1.74 6.35 2.08
C PRO A 26 -1.31 5.20 1.18
N CYS A 27 -0.76 4.17 1.79
CA CYS A 27 -0.32 2.97 1.08
C CYS A 27 -0.70 1.74 1.86
N LEU A 28 -1.02 0.68 1.12
CA LEU A 28 -1.36 -0.61 1.69
C LEU A 28 -0.09 -1.45 1.82
N VAL A 29 0.16 -1.99 2.99
CA VAL A 29 1.26 -2.95 3.19
C VAL A 29 0.81 -4.28 2.61
N ILE A 30 1.55 -4.81 1.64
CA ILE A 30 1.22 -6.09 1.00
C ILE A 30 2.22 -7.19 1.28
N SER A 31 3.40 -6.85 1.79
CA SER A 31 4.39 -7.86 2.16
C SER A 31 3.91 -8.67 3.37
N PRO A 32 4.24 -9.97 3.42
CA PRO A 32 3.78 -10.83 4.52
C PRO A 32 4.41 -10.44 5.86
N ASP A 33 3.68 -10.73 6.93
CA ASP A 33 4.10 -10.39 8.28
C ASP A 33 5.49 -10.90 8.62
N GLU A 34 5.80 -12.11 8.17
CA GLU A 34 7.10 -12.72 8.41
C GLU A 34 8.23 -11.88 7.82
N MET A 35 8.04 -11.39 6.59
CA MET A 35 9.00 -10.49 5.97
C MET A 35 9.09 -9.18 6.74
N ASN A 36 7.94 -8.64 7.12
CA ASN A 36 7.88 -7.34 7.80
C ASN A 36 8.56 -7.36 9.16
N GLU A 37 8.60 -8.51 9.83
CA GLU A 37 9.24 -8.64 11.12
C GLU A 37 10.76 -8.69 11.03
N HIS A 38 11.31 -9.20 9.95
CA HIS A 38 12.72 -9.56 9.87
C HIS A 38 13.55 -8.70 8.91
N ILE A 39 12.90 -7.98 8.01
CA ILE A 39 13.60 -7.18 7.00
C ILE A 39 13.34 -5.70 7.24
N ALA A 40 14.33 -4.86 6.92
CA ALA A 40 14.24 -3.42 7.15
C ALA A 40 13.29 -2.71 6.18
N THR A 41 12.81 -3.41 5.18
CA THR A 41 11.93 -2.85 4.15
C THR A 41 10.55 -3.53 4.19
N VAL A 42 9.58 -2.86 3.57
CA VAL A 42 8.24 -3.41 3.35
C VAL A 42 7.84 -3.16 1.90
N ILE A 43 6.96 -4.00 1.39
CA ILE A 43 6.40 -3.81 0.04
C ILE A 43 5.02 -3.18 0.21
N ILE A 44 4.81 -2.07 -0.47
CA ILE A 44 3.57 -1.31 -0.38
C ILE A 44 2.95 -1.10 -1.75
N ALA A 45 1.64 -0.87 -1.76
CA ALA A 45 0.89 -0.45 -2.93
C ALA A 45 0.26 0.90 -2.65
N PRO A 46 0.49 1.90 -3.50
CA PRO A 46 -0.12 3.21 -3.29
C PRO A 46 -1.64 3.15 -3.37
N MET A 47 -2.29 3.99 -2.60
CA MET A 47 -3.73 4.18 -2.67
C MET A 47 -4.01 5.59 -3.15
N ARG A 48 -5.01 5.74 -3.99
CA ARG A 48 -5.38 7.04 -4.55
C ARG A 48 -6.88 7.16 -4.64
N THR A 49 -7.37 8.36 -4.94
CA THR A 49 -8.79 8.55 -5.24
C THR A 49 -9.16 7.71 -6.44
N LYS A 50 -10.43 7.28 -6.48
CA LYS A 50 -10.88 6.40 -7.55
C LYS A 50 -10.70 7.06 -8.92
N GLY A 51 -10.04 6.35 -9.81
CA GLY A 51 -9.83 6.78 -11.18
C GLY A 51 -10.35 5.75 -12.15
N ARG A 52 -9.67 5.61 -13.28
CA ARG A 52 -10.04 4.64 -14.30
C ARG A 52 -9.84 3.21 -13.79
N ASP A 53 -10.77 2.33 -14.12
CA ASP A 53 -10.68 0.93 -13.73
C ASP A 53 -9.70 0.17 -14.63
N TYR A 54 -8.77 -0.53 -13.98
CA TYR A 54 -7.84 -1.44 -14.63
C TYR A 54 -7.84 -2.76 -13.88
N PRO A 55 -7.55 -3.89 -14.54
CA PRO A 55 -7.50 -5.20 -13.85
C PRO A 55 -6.50 -5.24 -12.70
N THR A 56 -5.48 -4.40 -12.72
CA THR A 56 -4.43 -4.36 -11.71
C THR A 56 -4.71 -3.41 -10.56
N ARG A 57 -5.93 -2.86 -10.51
CA ARG A 57 -6.34 -1.93 -9.46
C ARG A 57 -7.56 -2.44 -8.74
N VAL A 58 -7.53 -2.33 -7.43
CA VAL A 58 -8.61 -2.80 -6.57
C VAL A 58 -9.35 -1.61 -5.99
N ASN A 59 -10.64 -1.51 -6.28
CA ASN A 59 -11.49 -0.48 -5.68
C ASN A 59 -11.73 -0.82 -4.22
N CYS A 60 -11.67 0.18 -3.36
CA CYS A 60 -11.92 -0.03 -1.94
C CYS A 60 -12.58 1.19 -1.31
N LEU A 61 -13.30 0.94 -0.24
CA LEU A 61 -13.82 1.98 0.63
C LEU A 61 -12.98 1.96 1.90
N PHE A 62 -12.28 3.05 2.16
CA PHE A 62 -11.42 3.15 3.34
C PHE A 62 -11.70 4.47 4.05
N GLU A 63 -12.03 4.39 5.33
CA GLU A 63 -12.38 5.56 6.15
C GLU A 63 -13.48 6.41 5.50
N GLY A 64 -14.49 5.74 4.93
CA GLY A 64 -15.62 6.43 4.31
C GLY A 64 -15.35 7.04 2.96
N LYS A 65 -14.16 6.85 2.39
CA LYS A 65 -13.79 7.39 1.09
C LYS A 65 -13.55 6.29 0.08
N GLU A 66 -14.07 6.50 -1.13
CA GLU A 66 -13.81 5.59 -2.24
C GLU A 66 -12.42 5.85 -2.80
N GLY A 67 -11.69 4.77 -3.03
CA GLY A 67 -10.35 4.87 -3.59
C GLY A 67 -9.96 3.63 -4.34
N GLN A 68 -8.72 3.63 -4.81
CA GLN A 68 -8.13 2.49 -5.50
C GLN A 68 -6.80 2.13 -4.88
N ILE A 69 -6.55 0.83 -4.78
CA ILE A 69 -5.24 0.30 -4.45
C ILE A 69 -4.56 -0.01 -5.77
N VAL A 70 -3.42 0.64 -6.03
CA VAL A 70 -2.76 0.59 -7.33
C VAL A 70 -1.67 -0.48 -7.29
N LEU A 71 -2.06 -1.72 -7.60
CA LEU A 71 -1.14 -2.86 -7.51
C LEU A 71 -0.09 -2.88 -8.62
N ASP A 72 -0.35 -2.19 -9.71
CA ASP A 72 0.66 -2.05 -10.77
C ASP A 72 1.80 -1.10 -10.40
N GLN A 73 1.70 -0.43 -9.26
CA GLN A 73 2.76 0.47 -8.78
C GLN A 73 3.32 0.04 -7.43
N VAL A 74 3.30 -1.26 -7.16
CA VAL A 74 3.91 -1.76 -5.92
C VAL A 74 5.39 -1.42 -5.90
N ARG A 75 5.88 -1.11 -4.71
CA ARG A 75 7.29 -0.78 -4.53
C ARG A 75 7.75 -1.14 -3.13
N THR A 76 9.03 -1.33 -3.00
CA THR A 76 9.67 -1.56 -1.71
C THR A 76 10.13 -0.24 -1.14
N VAL A 77 9.82 -0.02 0.13
CA VAL A 77 10.31 1.16 0.84
C VAL A 77 10.92 0.75 2.17
N ASP A 78 11.83 1.57 2.66
CA ASP A 78 12.39 1.39 4.00
C ASP A 78 11.30 1.67 5.04
N LYS A 79 11.29 0.90 6.12
CA LYS A 79 10.31 1.06 7.20
C LYS A 79 10.32 2.47 7.81
N VAL A 80 11.44 3.17 7.77
CA VAL A 80 11.51 4.54 8.30
C VAL A 80 10.62 5.50 7.53
N ARG A 81 10.17 5.13 6.34
CA ARG A 81 9.24 5.94 5.56
C ARG A 81 7.79 5.81 6.00
N LEU A 82 7.49 4.85 6.85
CA LEU A 82 6.15 4.68 7.41
C LEU A 82 5.93 5.72 8.51
N VAL A 83 5.05 6.67 8.25
CA VAL A 83 4.84 7.81 9.13
C VAL A 83 3.81 7.50 10.21
N LYS A 84 2.67 6.94 9.82
CA LYS A 84 1.56 6.74 10.73
C LYS A 84 0.65 5.63 10.21
N LYS A 85 0.23 4.75 11.11
CA LYS A 85 -0.77 3.74 10.79
C LYS A 85 -2.15 4.40 10.71
N LEU A 86 -2.85 4.18 9.61
CA LEU A 86 -4.18 4.75 9.38
C LEU A 86 -5.30 3.74 9.67
N GLY A 87 -5.02 2.45 9.48
CA GLY A 87 -6.03 1.43 9.71
C GLY A 87 -5.70 0.15 8.98
N LYS A 88 -6.73 -0.61 8.63
CA LYS A 88 -6.58 -1.89 7.95
C LYS A 88 -7.75 -2.05 6.99
N VAL A 89 -7.51 -2.61 5.82
CA VAL A 89 -8.59 -2.88 4.86
C VAL A 89 -9.39 -4.10 5.27
N LYS A 90 -10.64 -4.14 4.80
CA LYS A 90 -11.57 -5.22 5.14
C LYS A 90 -11.19 -6.53 4.47
N SER A 91 -11.67 -7.63 5.03
CA SER A 91 -11.38 -8.98 4.55
C SER A 91 -11.67 -9.16 3.05
N ASP A 92 -12.76 -8.63 2.57
CA ASP A 92 -13.13 -8.74 1.14
C ASP A 92 -12.08 -8.06 0.26
N THR A 93 -11.62 -6.89 0.66
CA THR A 93 -10.57 -6.16 -0.06
C THR A 93 -9.26 -6.93 -0.01
N GLN A 94 -8.93 -7.52 1.13
CA GLN A 94 -7.71 -8.33 1.26
C GLN A 94 -7.70 -9.49 0.28
N LYS A 95 -8.82 -10.19 0.17
CA LYS A 95 -8.94 -11.33 -0.76
C LYS A 95 -8.80 -10.89 -2.21
N GLU A 96 -9.42 -9.77 -2.56
CA GLU A 96 -9.33 -9.24 -3.91
C GLU A 96 -7.91 -8.81 -4.26
N VAL A 97 -7.22 -8.16 -3.33
CA VAL A 97 -5.82 -7.76 -3.52
C VAL A 97 -4.95 -8.98 -3.81
N LEU A 98 -5.07 -10.03 -3.00
CA LEU A 98 -4.28 -11.24 -3.21
C LEU A 98 -4.60 -11.91 -4.53
N ALA A 99 -5.88 -11.95 -4.91
CA ALA A 99 -6.30 -12.55 -6.18
C ALA A 99 -5.69 -11.78 -7.36
N VAL A 100 -5.72 -10.46 -7.32
CA VAL A 100 -5.15 -9.63 -8.38
C VAL A 100 -3.64 -9.80 -8.45
N LEU A 101 -2.95 -9.81 -7.31
CA LEU A 101 -1.50 -10.02 -7.29
C LEU A 101 -1.13 -11.38 -7.87
N MET A 102 -1.87 -12.42 -7.54
CA MET A 102 -1.64 -13.74 -8.10
C MET A 102 -1.81 -13.74 -9.62
N GLU A 103 -2.83 -13.08 -10.11
CA GLU A 103 -3.07 -12.99 -11.54
C GLU A 103 -2.01 -12.19 -12.27
N MET A 104 -1.54 -11.10 -11.67
CA MET A 104 -0.48 -10.26 -12.25
C MET A 104 0.82 -11.03 -12.46
N PHE A 105 1.13 -11.97 -11.56
CA PHE A 105 2.39 -12.70 -11.59
C PHE A 105 2.24 -14.14 -12.05
N ALA A 106 1.06 -14.55 -12.49
CA ALA A 106 0.85 -15.86 -13.11
C ALA A 106 1.31 -15.82 -14.57
N GLU A 107 1.71 -16.99 -15.07
CA GLU A 107 2.07 -17.11 -16.47
C GLU A 107 0.88 -17.13 -17.41
#